data_0630cf4b4b452749e650e1234c338795
#
_entry.id   0630cf4b4b452749e650e1234c338795
#
_cell.length_a   1.000
_cell.length_b   1.000
_cell.length_c   1.000
_cell.angle_alpha   90.00
_cell.angle_beta   90.00
_cell.angle_gamma   90.00
#
_symmetry.space_group_name_H-M   'P 1'
#
loop_
_entity.id
_entity.type
_entity.pdbx_description
1 polymer ?
#
loop_
_entity_poly.entity_id
_entity_poly.type
_entity_poly.pdbx_seq_one_letter_code
_entity_poly.pdbx_strand_id
1 'polypeptide(L)'
;MKVPFFAKLTPNVTNVVVIATAAKEGGADGVTAINTVSGLMGLNSKGDAWPAVGREKKTTYGGLSGNVIKPMALREDILLHESNSWYLLAILG
;
A
#
# COMPACT_ATOMS: atom_id res chain seq x y z
N MET A 1 23.88 -17.32 -5.50
CA MET A 1 22.63 -17.44 -6.30
C MET A 1 21.67 -16.34 -5.91
N LYS A 2 21.17 -15.62 -6.88
CA LYS A 2 20.19 -14.57 -6.60
C LYS A 2 18.77 -15.08 -6.81
N VAL A 3 17.92 -14.82 -5.84
CA VAL A 3 16.48 -15.04 -5.98
C VAL A 3 15.85 -13.70 -6.36
N PRO A 4 15.03 -13.65 -7.43
CA PRO A 4 14.31 -12.41 -7.76
C PRO A 4 13.42 -12.00 -6.60
N PHE A 5 13.34 -10.68 -6.36
CA PHE A 5 12.45 -10.17 -5.35
C PHE A 5 11.76 -8.88 -5.80
N PHE A 6 10.56 -8.67 -5.30
CA PHE A 6 9.75 -7.51 -5.61
C PHE A 6 9.54 -6.71 -4.32
N ALA A 7 9.76 -5.41 -4.40
CA ALA A 7 9.46 -4.51 -3.30
C ALA A 7 7.98 -4.17 -3.32
N LYS A 8 7.28 -4.45 -2.23
CA LYS A 8 5.86 -4.12 -2.11
C LYS A 8 5.73 -2.71 -1.55
N LEU A 9 5.15 -1.83 -2.35
CA LEU A 9 5.10 -0.41 -2.04
C LEU A 9 3.86 -0.03 -1.24
N THR A 10 4.04 0.88 -0.29
CA THR A 10 2.94 1.44 0.48
C THR A 10 2.34 2.65 -0.24
N PRO A 11 1.01 2.82 -0.23
CA PRO A 11 0.38 4.04 -0.74
C PRO A 11 0.41 5.19 0.28
N ASN A 12 0.85 4.92 1.51
CA ASN A 12 0.79 5.88 2.62
C ASN A 12 2.02 6.80 2.63
N VAL A 13 2.38 7.31 1.46
CA VAL A 13 3.51 8.23 1.28
C VAL A 13 3.12 9.30 0.27
N THR A 14 3.79 10.45 0.33
CA THR A 14 3.50 11.57 -0.57
C THR A 14 3.89 11.25 -2.00
N ASN A 15 5.04 10.59 -2.21
CA ASN A 15 5.55 10.29 -3.54
C ASN A 15 6.10 8.87 -3.60
N VAL A 16 5.35 7.99 -4.21
CA VAL A 16 5.72 6.58 -4.35
C VAL A 16 6.93 6.38 -5.29
N VAL A 17 7.14 7.28 -6.24
CA VAL A 17 8.25 7.17 -7.19
C VAL A 17 9.59 7.24 -6.48
N VAL A 18 9.71 8.07 -5.44
CA VAL A 18 10.94 8.17 -4.63
C VAL A 18 11.25 6.82 -3.97
N ILE A 19 10.25 6.18 -3.41
CA ILE A 19 10.42 4.88 -2.74
C ILE A 19 10.76 3.80 -3.78
N ALA A 20 10.09 3.79 -4.92
CA ALA A 20 10.35 2.83 -5.99
C ALA A 20 11.77 2.98 -6.55
N THR A 21 12.22 4.21 -6.72
CA THR A 21 13.58 4.49 -7.18
C THR A 21 14.63 3.95 -6.19
N ALA A 22 14.39 4.18 -4.91
CA ALA A 22 15.27 3.65 -3.87
C ALA A 22 15.31 2.11 -3.88
N ALA A 23 14.16 1.47 -4.08
CA ALA A 23 14.10 0.02 -4.17
C ALA A 23 14.87 -0.51 -5.38
N LYS A 24 14.77 0.17 -6.51
CA LYS A 24 15.51 -0.18 -7.72
C LYS A 24 17.01 -0.07 -7.50
N GLU A 25 17.46 1.03 -6.90
CA GLU A 25 18.87 1.23 -6.56
C GLU A 25 19.38 0.19 -5.59
N GLY A 26 18.52 -0.32 -4.72
CA GLY A 26 18.81 -1.38 -3.78
C GLY A 26 18.84 -2.78 -4.40
N GLY A 27 18.53 -2.91 -5.67
CA GLY A 27 18.62 -4.19 -6.40
C GLY A 27 17.33 -4.97 -6.55
N ALA A 28 16.17 -4.37 -6.26
CA ALA A 28 14.88 -5.04 -6.48
C ALA A 28 14.65 -5.30 -7.97
N ASP A 29 14.07 -6.44 -8.29
CA ASP A 29 13.78 -6.83 -9.67
C ASP A 29 12.50 -6.18 -10.20
N GLY A 30 11.61 -5.77 -9.31
CA GLY A 30 10.38 -5.10 -9.66
C GLY A 30 9.71 -4.55 -8.42
N VAL A 31 8.51 -4.01 -8.61
CA VAL A 31 7.70 -3.51 -7.51
C VAL A 31 6.29 -4.09 -7.57
N THR A 32 5.68 -4.23 -6.41
CA THR A 32 4.27 -4.59 -6.27
C THR A 32 3.55 -3.40 -5.67
N ALA A 33 2.57 -2.87 -6.34
CA ALA A 33 1.74 -1.78 -5.83
C ALA A 33 0.28 -2.23 -5.79
N ILE A 34 -0.41 -1.93 -4.76
CA ILE A 34 -0.01 -1.20 -3.55
C ILE A 34 -0.35 -2.01 -2.32
N ASN A 35 0.31 -1.73 -1.22
CA ASN A 35 -0.11 -2.27 0.06
C ASN A 35 -1.41 -1.57 0.48
N THR A 36 -2.02 -2.02 1.58
CA THR A 36 -3.27 -1.46 2.06
C THR A 36 -3.13 0.01 2.45
N VAL A 37 -4.24 0.73 2.36
CA VAL A 37 -4.29 2.14 2.77
C VAL A 37 -4.67 2.20 4.24
N SER A 38 -3.92 2.96 5.03
CA SER A 38 -4.21 3.13 6.45
C SER A 38 -5.59 3.74 6.65
N GLY A 39 -6.37 3.12 7.50
CA GLY A 39 -7.73 3.57 7.75
C GLY A 39 -8.31 3.04 9.04
N LEU A 40 -9.51 3.46 9.30
CA LEU A 40 -10.32 3.01 10.43
C LEU A 40 -11.72 2.75 9.89
N MET A 41 -12.30 1.60 10.26
CA MET A 41 -13.58 1.19 9.71
C MET A 41 -14.73 2.14 10.07
N GLY A 42 -14.73 2.65 11.28
CA GLY A 42 -15.78 3.56 11.71
C GLY A 42 -15.67 3.94 13.16
N LEU A 43 -16.68 4.68 13.63
CA LEU A 43 -16.82 5.08 15.02
C LEU A 43 -18.16 4.60 15.54
N ASN A 44 -18.22 4.28 16.85
CA ASN A 44 -19.50 4.00 17.50
C ASN A 44 -20.21 5.30 17.87
N SER A 45 -21.41 5.19 18.48
CA SER A 45 -22.21 6.36 18.85
C SER A 45 -21.54 7.27 19.88
N LYS A 46 -20.54 6.77 20.60
CA LYS A 46 -19.79 7.54 21.60
C LYS A 46 -18.52 8.18 21.02
N GLY A 47 -18.25 7.96 19.75
CA GLY A 47 -17.05 8.48 19.11
C GLY A 47 -15.81 7.60 19.27
N ASP A 48 -15.96 6.41 19.83
CA ASP A 48 -14.85 5.45 19.94
C ASP A 48 -14.67 4.68 18.65
N ALA A 49 -13.45 4.24 18.40
CA ALA A 49 -13.12 3.49 17.18
C ALA A 49 -13.87 2.16 17.12
N TRP A 50 -14.31 1.80 15.94
CA TRP A 50 -15.04 0.56 15.67
C TRP A 50 -14.39 -0.17 14.48
N PRO A 51 -14.35 -1.52 14.46
CA PRO A 51 -14.81 -2.45 15.49
C PRO A 51 -13.89 -2.50 16.71
N ALA A 52 -14.47 -2.85 17.84
CA ALA A 52 -13.73 -3.11 19.07
C ALA A 52 -13.64 -4.62 19.29
N VAL A 53 -12.45 -5.12 19.55
CA VAL A 53 -12.16 -6.55 19.56
C VAL A 53 -11.54 -6.95 20.91
N GLY A 54 -11.88 -8.17 21.34
CA GLY A 54 -11.35 -8.73 22.57
C GLY A 54 -12.06 -8.24 23.81
N ARG A 55 -11.60 -8.71 24.96
CA ARG A 55 -12.20 -8.36 26.25
C ARG A 55 -12.07 -6.88 26.57
N GLU A 56 -10.96 -6.28 26.16
CA GLU A 56 -10.66 -4.87 26.42
C GLU A 56 -11.32 -3.94 25.42
N LYS A 57 -12.03 -4.48 24.42
CA LYS A 57 -12.73 -3.71 23.38
C LYS A 57 -11.81 -2.72 22.68
N LYS A 58 -10.61 -3.17 22.35
CA LYS A 58 -9.63 -2.37 21.62
C LYS A 58 -9.76 -2.55 20.12
N THR A 59 -9.31 -1.56 19.39
CA THR A 59 -9.18 -1.62 17.93
C THR A 59 -7.83 -1.10 17.51
N THR A 60 -7.49 -1.30 16.27
CA THR A 60 -6.28 -0.77 15.67
C THR A 60 -6.58 -0.17 14.31
N TYR A 61 -5.76 0.75 13.90
CA TYR A 61 -5.83 1.26 12.53
C TYR A 61 -5.36 0.15 11.61
N GLY A 62 -6.26 -0.28 10.77
CA GLY A 62 -5.99 -1.37 9.85
C GLY A 62 -5.67 -0.89 8.46
N GLY A 63 -5.52 -1.84 7.55
CA GLY A 63 -5.32 -1.56 6.14
C GLY A 63 -6.60 -1.77 5.35
N LEU A 64 -7.04 -0.72 4.67
CA LEU A 64 -8.17 -0.79 3.76
C LEU A 64 -7.71 -1.41 2.44
N SER A 65 -8.49 -2.35 1.91
CA SER A 65 -8.16 -3.07 0.68
C SER A 65 -9.40 -3.27 -0.18
N GLY A 66 -9.21 -3.91 -1.34
CA GLY A 66 -10.31 -4.23 -2.24
C GLY A 66 -10.68 -3.10 -3.19
N ASN A 67 -11.87 -3.20 -3.75
CA ASN A 67 -12.31 -2.28 -4.82
C ASN A 67 -12.31 -0.81 -4.42
N VAL A 68 -12.45 -0.51 -3.16
CA VAL A 68 -12.49 0.87 -2.68
C VAL A 68 -11.16 1.59 -2.91
N ILE A 69 -10.03 0.87 -2.92
CA ILE A 69 -8.72 1.45 -3.15
C ILE A 69 -8.20 1.26 -4.58
N LYS A 70 -8.98 0.64 -5.45
CA LYS A 70 -8.57 0.42 -6.83
C LYS A 70 -8.16 1.70 -7.56
N PRO A 71 -8.89 2.81 -7.45
CA PRO A 71 -8.45 4.07 -8.07
C PRO A 71 -7.10 4.55 -7.56
N MET A 72 -6.79 4.31 -6.29
CA MET A 72 -5.50 4.67 -5.71
C MET A 72 -4.38 3.81 -6.26
N ALA A 73 -4.64 2.50 -6.40
CA ALA A 73 -3.68 1.57 -6.99
C ALA A 73 -3.37 1.93 -8.44
N LEU A 74 -4.39 2.26 -9.21
CA LEU A 74 -4.22 2.65 -10.62
C LEU A 74 -3.41 3.94 -10.76
N ARG A 75 -3.65 4.92 -9.88
CA ARG A 75 -2.88 6.16 -9.88
C ARG A 75 -1.40 5.88 -9.64
N GLU A 76 -1.08 5.05 -8.65
CA GLU A 76 0.31 4.71 -8.35
C GLU A 76 0.96 3.94 -9.48
N ASP A 77 0.22 3.03 -10.11
CA ASP A 77 0.69 2.28 -11.29
C ASP A 77 1.07 3.20 -12.44
N ILE A 78 0.22 4.16 -12.77
CA ILE A 78 0.48 5.12 -13.83
C ILE A 78 1.69 6.00 -13.51
N LEU A 79 1.81 6.47 -12.28
CA LEU A 79 2.95 7.29 -11.87
C LEU A 79 4.26 6.52 -12.00
N LEU A 80 4.29 5.26 -11.61
CA LEU A 80 5.48 4.42 -11.73
C LEU A 80 5.82 4.14 -13.19
N HIS A 81 4.82 3.92 -14.01
CA HIS A 81 4.99 3.66 -15.43
C HIS A 81 5.53 4.88 -16.18
N GLU A 82 4.94 6.04 -15.93
CA GLU A 82 5.36 7.30 -16.57
C GLU A 82 6.75 7.73 -16.17
N SER A 83 7.20 7.37 -14.97
CA SER A 83 8.55 7.70 -14.51
C SER A 83 9.63 6.82 -15.13
N ASN A 84 9.25 5.81 -15.92
CA ASN A 84 10.15 4.79 -16.46
C ASN A 84 10.99 4.10 -15.39
N SER A 85 10.49 4.07 -14.16
CA SER A 85 11.24 3.51 -13.03
C SER A 85 11.22 1.98 -13.03
N TRP A 86 10.17 1.36 -13.59
CA TRP A 86 10.00 -0.09 -13.49
C TRP A 86 9.36 -0.70 -14.73
N TYR A 87 9.85 -1.91 -15.07
CA TYR A 87 9.31 -2.72 -16.17
C TYR A 87 8.42 -3.84 -15.68
N LEU A 88 8.61 -4.28 -14.43
CA LEU A 88 7.81 -5.32 -13.81
C LEU A 88 6.98 -4.71 -12.70
N LEU A 89 5.68 -4.79 -12.83
CA LEU A 89 4.75 -4.19 -11.89
C LEU A 89 3.57 -5.14 -11.66
N ALA A 90 3.27 -5.40 -10.41
CA ALA A 90 2.08 -6.14 -10.02
C ALA A 90 1.16 -5.21 -9.24
N ILE A 91 -0.13 -5.24 -9.57
CA ILE A 91 -1.14 -4.43 -8.90
C ILE A 91 -1.90 -5.32 -7.92
N LEU A 92 -1.88 -4.91 -6.65
CA LEU A 92 -2.64 -5.57 -5.59
C LEU A 92 -3.45 -4.51 -4.85
N GLY A 93 -4.63 -4.86 -4.48
CA GLY A 93 -5.46 -3.91 -3.77
C GLY A 93 -6.51 -4.51 -2.87
#